data_3fcfa2df76c42b8f51e4505b2b3b857f
#
_entry.id   3fcfa2df76c42b8f51e4505b2b3b857f
#
_cell.length_a   1.000
_cell.length_b   1.000
_cell.length_c   1.000
_cell.angle_alpha   90.00
_cell.angle_beta   90.00
_cell.angle_gamma   90.00
#
_symmetry.space_group_name_H-M   'P 1'
#
loop_
_entity.id
_entity.type
_entity.pdbx_description
1 polymer ?
#
loop_
_entity_poly.entity_id
_entity_poly.type
_entity_poly.pdbx_seq_one_letter_code
_entity_poly.pdbx_strand_id
1 'polypeptide(L)'
;NRSIEIGVKPAKDEDRKWKPAVAYCRYADDFVVIVKGSKSEAEAIRDQCKNFLEGKLSLTLNMDKTHITHVNDGFVFLGHRIVRKRGPKGNMRVVTGIPHEKAKAFAHSLSCALTGDYSTSKIDKVEKLNQKLNGWSQFYRHTDFTARIYSKIDRIVFWKMAYWLRRKYRCNTRSLLMRWYKQPEPGKAKTWVLFGKTDRGNLHGAKLYRLVGSQKMPFRFRLPESNPYLRDEIRKTVTSRYTDVAMAVGHG
;
A
#
# COMPACT_ATOMS: atom_id res chain seq x y z
N ASN A 1 11.34 6.97 -17.40
CA ASN A 1 10.62 5.90 -16.70
C ASN A 1 9.72 5.20 -17.72
N ARG A 2 10.23 4.16 -18.38
CA ARG A 2 9.46 3.32 -19.28
C ARG A 2 8.98 2.10 -18.52
N SER A 3 7.71 2.06 -18.15
CA SER A 3 7.03 0.80 -17.87
C SER A 3 6.93 0.05 -19.19
N ILE A 4 7.80 -0.91 -19.41
CA ILE A 4 7.68 -1.82 -20.56
C ILE A 4 6.85 -3.00 -20.06
N GLU A 5 5.53 -2.96 -20.29
CA GLU A 5 4.73 -4.18 -20.30
C GLU A 5 5.11 -4.99 -21.54
N ILE A 6 5.93 -5.99 -21.36
CA ILE A 6 6.14 -6.99 -22.39
C ILE A 6 5.10 -8.09 -22.17
N GLY A 7 3.89 -7.83 -22.66
CA GLY A 7 2.94 -8.90 -22.92
C GLY A 7 3.43 -9.68 -24.14
N VAL A 8 4.14 -10.76 -23.93
CA VAL A 8 4.47 -11.70 -25.00
C VAL A 8 3.21 -12.52 -25.29
N LYS A 9 2.45 -12.14 -26.33
CA LYS A 9 1.49 -13.06 -26.93
C LYS A 9 2.29 -14.25 -27.44
N PRO A 10 1.89 -15.51 -27.16
CA PRO A 10 2.57 -16.66 -27.72
C PRO A 10 2.53 -16.53 -29.25
N ALA A 11 3.69 -16.55 -29.87
CA ALA A 11 3.78 -16.68 -31.32
C ALA A 11 3.02 -17.96 -31.71
N LYS A 12 2.19 -17.85 -32.76
CA LYS A 12 1.57 -19.02 -33.38
C LYS A 12 2.67 -19.74 -34.17
N ASP A 13 3.46 -20.54 -33.48
CA ASP A 13 4.35 -21.50 -34.12
C ASP A 13 3.69 -22.88 -34.12
N GLU A 14 3.81 -23.57 -35.24
CA GLU A 14 3.18 -24.85 -35.53
C GLU A 14 3.63 -26.00 -34.63
N ASP A 15 4.70 -25.83 -33.85
CA ASP A 15 5.09 -26.70 -32.75
C ASP A 15 4.50 -26.20 -31.43
N ARG A 16 3.29 -26.63 -31.10
CA ARG A 16 2.58 -26.38 -29.85
C ARG A 16 3.22 -27.05 -28.63
N LYS A 17 4.48 -26.85 -28.39
CA LYS A 17 5.07 -27.06 -27.07
C LYS A 17 4.75 -25.85 -26.20
N TRP A 18 4.06 -26.08 -25.13
CA TRP A 18 3.63 -25.05 -24.17
C TRP A 18 4.84 -24.25 -23.66
N LYS A 19 5.06 -23.08 -24.23
CA LYS A 19 6.00 -22.13 -23.64
C LYS A 19 5.30 -21.47 -22.45
N PRO A 20 5.96 -21.33 -21.29
CA PRO A 20 5.37 -20.68 -20.13
C PRO A 20 5.00 -19.25 -20.48
N ALA A 21 3.75 -18.84 -20.15
CA ALA A 21 3.35 -17.46 -20.29
C ALA A 21 4.06 -16.62 -19.21
N VAL A 22 4.79 -15.60 -19.63
CA VAL A 22 5.60 -14.74 -18.75
C VAL A 22 5.07 -13.34 -18.79
N ALA A 23 4.83 -12.76 -17.62
CA ALA A 23 4.53 -11.34 -17.44
C ALA A 23 5.61 -10.67 -16.59
N TYR A 24 5.96 -9.44 -16.95
CA TYR A 24 7.05 -8.71 -16.31
C TYR A 24 6.56 -7.32 -15.86
N CYS A 25 6.92 -6.95 -14.65
CA CYS A 25 6.66 -5.62 -14.09
C CYS A 25 7.94 -5.10 -13.42
N ARG A 26 8.34 -3.88 -13.74
CA ARG A 26 9.52 -3.23 -13.15
C ARG A 26 9.18 -1.84 -12.60
N TYR A 27 9.77 -1.54 -11.47
CA TYR A 27 9.77 -0.20 -10.89
C TYR A 27 11.17 0.12 -10.37
N ALA A 28 11.85 1.06 -11.00
CA ALA A 28 13.26 1.37 -10.76
C ALA A 28 14.14 0.11 -10.81
N ASP A 29 14.76 -0.27 -9.71
CA ASP A 29 15.63 -1.44 -9.59
C ASP A 29 14.85 -2.72 -9.22
N ASP A 30 13.64 -2.56 -8.66
CA ASP A 30 12.80 -3.69 -8.29
C ASP A 30 12.01 -4.21 -9.49
N PHE A 31 11.99 -5.53 -9.70
CA PHE A 31 11.17 -6.14 -10.73
C PHE A 31 10.55 -7.47 -10.28
N VAL A 32 9.46 -7.82 -10.89
CA VAL A 32 8.74 -9.08 -10.68
C VAL A 32 8.49 -9.74 -12.02
N VAL A 33 8.80 -11.02 -12.12
CA VAL A 33 8.48 -11.88 -13.25
C VAL A 33 7.44 -12.90 -12.80
N ILE A 34 6.29 -12.91 -13.45
CA ILE A 34 5.21 -13.85 -13.17
C ILE A 34 5.23 -14.91 -14.26
N VAL A 35 5.40 -16.17 -13.85
CA VAL A 35 5.48 -17.31 -14.76
C VAL A 35 4.25 -18.18 -14.56
N LYS A 36 3.52 -18.47 -15.64
CA LYS A 36 2.47 -19.50 -15.65
C LYS A 36 3.12 -20.84 -16.06
N GLY A 37 3.66 -21.56 -15.09
CA GLY A 37 4.39 -22.80 -15.34
C GLY A 37 4.80 -23.48 -14.04
N SER A 38 5.67 -24.44 -14.15
CA SER A 38 6.28 -25.19 -13.04
C SER A 38 7.37 -24.38 -12.32
N LYS A 39 7.81 -24.86 -11.17
CA LYS A 39 8.92 -24.26 -10.43
C LYS A 39 10.24 -24.34 -11.22
N SER A 40 10.50 -25.45 -11.91
CA SER A 40 11.69 -25.64 -12.74
C SER A 40 11.75 -24.65 -13.91
N GLU A 41 10.60 -24.36 -14.54
CA GLU A 41 10.53 -23.33 -15.60
C GLU A 41 10.80 -21.92 -15.04
N ALA A 42 10.30 -21.62 -13.84
CA ALA A 42 10.60 -20.35 -13.18
C ALA A 42 12.08 -20.22 -12.80
N GLU A 43 12.74 -21.31 -12.39
CA GLU A 43 14.19 -21.38 -12.14
C GLU A 43 14.98 -21.14 -13.41
N ALA A 44 14.61 -21.79 -14.50
CA ALA A 44 15.24 -21.57 -15.81
C ALA A 44 15.14 -20.12 -16.29
N ILE A 45 13.96 -19.50 -16.11
CA ILE A 45 13.76 -18.09 -16.46
C ILE A 45 14.58 -17.17 -15.56
N ARG A 46 14.68 -17.44 -14.26
CA ARG A 46 15.56 -16.69 -13.35
C ARG A 46 17.01 -16.71 -13.83
N ASP A 47 17.51 -17.89 -14.19
CA ASP A 47 18.89 -18.07 -14.63
C ASP A 47 19.13 -17.41 -16.00
N GLN A 48 18.15 -17.43 -16.90
CA GLN A 48 18.19 -16.64 -18.14
C GLN A 48 18.26 -15.14 -17.86
N CYS A 49 17.44 -14.62 -16.91
CA CYS A 49 17.49 -13.22 -16.50
C CYS A 49 18.87 -12.86 -15.93
N LYS A 50 19.43 -13.72 -15.08
CA LYS A 50 20.78 -13.53 -14.52
C LYS A 50 21.81 -13.40 -15.62
N ASN A 51 21.87 -14.38 -16.53
CA ASN A 51 22.84 -14.40 -17.63
C ASN A 51 22.68 -13.17 -18.55
N PHE A 52 21.46 -12.73 -18.79
CA PHE A 52 21.19 -11.53 -19.59
C PHE A 52 21.69 -10.26 -18.90
N LEU A 53 21.40 -10.10 -17.60
CA LEU A 53 21.81 -8.93 -16.83
C LEU A 53 23.33 -8.85 -16.70
N GLU A 54 23.98 -9.96 -16.39
CA GLU A 54 25.43 -10.04 -16.21
C GLU A 54 26.18 -9.92 -17.56
N GLY A 55 25.72 -10.66 -18.59
CA GLY A 55 26.43 -10.70 -19.87
C GLY A 55 26.19 -9.51 -20.78
N LYS A 56 24.99 -8.90 -20.78
CA LYS A 56 24.64 -7.78 -21.68
C LYS A 56 24.64 -6.40 -21.02
N LEU A 57 24.34 -6.34 -19.75
CA LEU A 57 24.13 -5.06 -19.04
C LEU A 57 25.18 -4.82 -17.96
N SER A 58 26.08 -5.75 -17.71
CA SER A 58 27.09 -5.71 -16.62
C SER A 58 26.46 -5.41 -15.25
N LEU A 59 25.24 -5.90 -15.03
CA LEU A 59 24.49 -5.75 -13.79
C LEU A 59 24.43 -7.09 -13.07
N THR A 60 24.82 -7.12 -11.80
CA THR A 60 24.79 -8.33 -10.98
C THR A 60 23.42 -8.52 -10.33
N LEU A 61 22.80 -9.68 -10.54
CA LEU A 61 21.57 -10.03 -9.86
C LEU A 61 21.87 -10.50 -8.42
N ASN A 62 21.28 -9.82 -7.43
CA ASN A 62 21.43 -10.24 -6.04
C ASN A 62 20.57 -11.50 -5.76
N MET A 63 21.23 -12.66 -5.70
CA MET A 63 20.56 -13.95 -5.51
C MET A 63 19.93 -14.10 -4.12
N ASP A 64 20.47 -13.47 -3.08
CA ASP A 64 19.91 -13.52 -1.71
C ASP A 64 18.56 -12.80 -1.63
N LYS A 65 18.33 -11.81 -2.50
CA LYS A 65 17.07 -11.07 -2.61
C LYS A 65 16.13 -11.60 -3.69
N THR A 66 16.60 -12.51 -4.54
CA THR A 66 15.82 -13.06 -5.65
C THR A 66 15.16 -14.36 -5.22
N HIS A 67 13.86 -14.33 -4.98
CA HIS A 67 13.10 -15.47 -4.49
C HIS A 67 12.06 -15.94 -5.51
N ILE A 68 11.94 -17.24 -5.67
CA ILE A 68 10.85 -17.88 -6.42
C ILE A 68 9.76 -18.25 -5.41
N THR A 69 8.58 -17.66 -5.56
CA THR A 69 7.47 -17.81 -4.62
C THR A 69 6.20 -18.21 -5.37
N HIS A 70 5.47 -19.19 -4.85
CA HIS A 70 4.18 -19.55 -5.41
C HIS A 70 3.13 -18.44 -5.14
N VAL A 71 2.28 -18.13 -6.13
CA VAL A 71 1.33 -17.01 -6.04
C VAL A 71 0.29 -17.15 -4.91
N ASN A 72 0.06 -18.38 -4.41
CA ASN A 72 -0.84 -18.62 -3.28
C ASN A 72 -0.18 -18.32 -1.93
N ASP A 73 1.15 -18.38 -1.85
CA ASP A 73 1.91 -18.01 -0.64
C ASP A 73 2.03 -16.49 -0.54
N GLY A 74 2.07 -15.85 -1.72
CA GLY A 74 2.16 -14.41 -1.87
C GLY A 74 3.56 -13.86 -1.64
N PHE A 75 3.80 -12.70 -2.21
CA PHE A 75 5.08 -11.98 -2.11
C PHE A 75 4.84 -10.51 -1.79
N VAL A 76 5.91 -9.81 -1.40
CA VAL A 76 5.87 -8.37 -1.13
C VAL A 76 6.54 -7.65 -2.29
N PHE A 77 5.83 -6.70 -2.90
CA PHE A 77 6.35 -5.84 -3.94
C PHE A 77 5.92 -4.39 -3.70
N LEU A 78 6.85 -3.45 -3.75
CA LEU A 78 6.63 -2.01 -3.50
C LEU A 78 5.84 -1.72 -2.21
N GLY A 79 6.15 -2.48 -1.15
CA GLY A 79 5.49 -2.30 0.15
C GLY A 79 4.09 -2.89 0.27
N HIS A 80 3.60 -3.60 -0.74
CA HIS A 80 2.31 -4.30 -0.73
C HIS A 80 2.52 -5.80 -0.79
N ARG A 81 1.76 -6.55 0.02
CA ARG A 81 1.69 -8.01 -0.09
C ARG A 81 0.69 -8.37 -1.18
N ILE A 82 1.13 -9.11 -2.18
CA ILE A 82 0.32 -9.59 -3.29
C ILE A 82 0.14 -11.09 -3.13
N VAL A 83 -1.10 -11.58 -3.15
CA VAL A 83 -1.40 -13.00 -2.93
C VAL A 83 -2.67 -13.40 -3.66
N ARG A 84 -2.72 -14.62 -4.20
CA ARG A 84 -3.92 -15.18 -4.79
C ARG A 84 -4.75 -15.89 -3.71
N LYS A 85 -6.00 -15.52 -3.56
CA LYS A 85 -6.93 -16.12 -2.59
C LYS A 85 -8.25 -16.49 -3.25
N ARG A 86 -8.91 -17.50 -2.68
CA ARG A 86 -10.28 -17.87 -3.07
C ARG A 86 -11.25 -16.82 -2.54
N GLY A 87 -12.04 -16.25 -3.44
CA GLY A 87 -13.12 -15.33 -3.10
C GLY A 87 -14.38 -16.06 -2.60
N PRO A 88 -15.39 -15.32 -2.11
CA PRO A 88 -16.64 -15.90 -1.57
C PRO A 88 -17.39 -16.77 -2.59
N LYS A 89 -17.28 -16.47 -3.87
CA LYS A 89 -17.90 -17.25 -4.97
C LYS A 89 -17.05 -18.41 -5.48
N GLY A 90 -16.01 -18.82 -4.74
CA GLY A 90 -15.10 -19.90 -5.14
C GLY A 90 -14.00 -19.51 -6.16
N ASN A 91 -14.12 -18.37 -6.81
CA ASN A 91 -13.16 -17.92 -7.83
C ASN A 91 -11.86 -17.45 -7.18
N MET A 92 -10.73 -17.79 -7.80
CA MET A 92 -9.41 -17.32 -7.37
C MET A 92 -9.22 -15.87 -7.81
N ARG A 93 -8.87 -15.00 -6.88
CA ARG A 93 -8.60 -13.57 -7.14
C ARG A 93 -7.26 -13.17 -6.55
N VAL A 94 -6.58 -12.27 -7.25
CA VAL A 94 -5.41 -11.59 -6.72
C VAL A 94 -5.91 -10.48 -5.79
N VAL A 95 -5.35 -10.44 -4.60
CA VAL A 95 -5.65 -9.42 -3.59
C VAL A 95 -4.36 -8.81 -3.07
N THR A 96 -4.45 -7.55 -2.70
CA THR A 96 -3.35 -6.82 -2.08
C THR A 96 -3.59 -6.70 -0.58
N GLY A 97 -2.53 -6.68 0.19
CA GLY A 97 -2.58 -6.53 1.64
C GLY A 97 -1.43 -5.70 2.17
N ILE A 98 -1.58 -5.22 3.39
CA ILE A 98 -0.49 -4.56 4.11
C ILE A 98 0.42 -5.65 4.69
N PRO A 99 1.75 -5.64 4.42
CA PRO A 99 2.68 -6.57 5.03
C PRO A 99 2.67 -6.42 6.56
N HIS A 100 2.66 -7.55 7.26
CA HIS A 100 2.57 -7.56 8.73
C HIS A 100 3.71 -6.78 9.40
N GLU A 101 4.93 -6.94 8.89
CA GLU A 101 6.11 -6.24 9.42
C GLU A 101 6.00 -4.71 9.25
N LYS A 102 5.50 -4.24 8.11
CA LYS A 102 5.26 -2.82 7.88
C LYS A 102 4.20 -2.26 8.82
N ALA A 103 3.11 -3.00 9.06
CA ALA A 103 2.08 -2.62 10.01
C ALA A 103 2.61 -2.58 11.45
N LYS A 104 3.42 -3.57 11.85
CA LYS A 104 4.06 -3.63 13.18
C LYS A 104 5.04 -2.48 13.38
N ALA A 105 5.91 -2.23 12.41
CA ALA A 105 6.88 -1.13 12.45
C ALA A 105 6.18 0.23 12.55
N PHE A 106 5.11 0.44 11.78
CA PHE A 106 4.32 1.67 11.84
C PHE A 106 3.64 1.85 13.21
N ALA A 107 2.98 0.81 13.74
CA ALA A 107 2.40 0.85 15.08
C ALA A 107 3.43 1.14 16.16
N HIS A 108 4.63 0.58 16.04
CA HIS A 108 5.75 0.85 16.95
C HIS A 108 6.19 2.33 16.86
N SER A 109 6.36 2.88 15.66
CA SER A 109 6.74 4.27 15.47
C SER A 109 5.73 5.27 16.07
N LEU A 110 4.42 4.96 15.98
CA LEU A 110 3.37 5.75 16.61
C LEU A 110 3.41 5.63 18.15
N SER A 111 3.69 4.43 18.64
CA SER A 111 3.86 4.20 20.09
C SER A 111 5.02 4.98 20.65
N CYS A 112 6.17 5.00 19.98
CA CYS A 112 7.34 5.78 20.37
C CYS A 112 7.03 7.29 20.36
N ALA A 113 6.32 7.77 19.34
CA ALA A 113 5.91 9.17 19.23
C ALA A 113 4.97 9.61 20.38
N LEU A 114 4.27 8.67 21.02
CA LEU A 114 3.38 8.88 22.16
C LEU A 114 4.00 8.45 23.50
N THR A 115 5.29 8.27 23.55
CA THR A 115 6.03 7.95 24.78
C THR A 115 6.99 9.08 25.09
N GLY A 116 7.02 9.53 26.35
CA GLY A 116 7.86 10.68 26.77
C GLY A 116 7.37 12.01 26.21
N ASP A 117 8.21 13.03 26.31
CA ASP A 117 7.96 14.39 25.81
C ASP A 117 6.57 14.94 26.18
N TYR A 118 6.36 15.13 27.47
CA TYR A 118 5.10 15.67 28.02
C TYR A 118 5.04 17.20 27.99
N SER A 119 6.13 17.88 27.61
CA SER A 119 6.19 19.33 27.43
C SER A 119 5.46 19.79 26.16
N THR A 120 5.55 19.02 25.07
CA THR A 120 4.91 19.34 23.78
C THR A 120 3.41 19.63 23.93
N SER A 121 2.91 20.61 23.17
CA SER A 121 1.48 20.90 23.10
C SER A 121 0.68 19.65 22.67
N LYS A 122 -0.51 19.49 23.29
CA LYS A 122 -1.40 18.37 22.92
C LYS A 122 -1.89 18.48 21.48
N ILE A 123 -2.00 19.69 20.95
CA ILE A 123 -2.44 19.96 19.58
C ILE A 123 -1.35 19.56 18.61
N ASP A 124 -0.13 20.04 18.80
CA ASP A 124 1.02 19.69 17.95
C ASP A 124 1.28 18.19 17.93
N LYS A 125 1.08 17.53 19.08
CA LYS A 125 1.19 16.08 19.20
C LYS A 125 0.16 15.38 18.29
N VAL A 126 -1.10 15.83 18.31
CA VAL A 126 -2.16 15.27 17.44
C VAL A 126 -1.90 15.59 15.98
N GLU A 127 -1.46 16.78 15.64
CA GLU A 127 -1.19 17.17 14.25
C GLU A 127 -0.05 16.33 13.65
N LYS A 128 1.07 16.16 14.39
CA LYS A 128 2.17 15.29 13.98
C LYS A 128 1.73 13.83 13.79
N LEU A 129 0.84 13.33 14.65
CA LEU A 129 0.25 12.00 14.50
C LEU A 129 -0.66 11.93 13.28
N ASN A 130 -1.49 12.95 13.06
CA ASN A 130 -2.39 13.03 11.91
C ASN A 130 -1.64 13.01 10.58
N GLN A 131 -0.52 13.72 10.49
CA GLN A 131 0.34 13.69 9.30
C GLN A 131 0.83 12.27 9.00
N LYS A 132 1.32 11.54 10.02
CA LYS A 132 1.78 10.15 9.88
C LYS A 132 0.62 9.21 9.51
N LEU A 133 -0.50 9.29 10.22
CA LEU A 133 -1.67 8.43 9.99
C LEU A 133 -2.28 8.67 8.61
N ASN A 134 -2.45 9.93 8.23
CA ASN A 134 -2.99 10.28 6.92
C ASN A 134 -2.06 9.85 5.78
N GLY A 135 -0.76 10.14 5.86
CA GLY A 135 0.22 9.72 4.87
C GLY A 135 0.22 8.19 4.68
N TRP A 136 0.18 7.44 5.79
CA TRP A 136 0.13 5.98 5.75
C TRP A 136 -1.18 5.45 5.15
N SER A 137 -2.33 6.03 5.49
CA SER A 137 -3.63 5.67 4.92
C SER A 137 -3.72 5.98 3.42
N GLN A 138 -3.13 7.09 2.97
CA GLN A 138 -3.07 7.46 1.55
C GLN A 138 -2.21 6.48 0.75
N PHE A 139 -1.08 6.02 1.30
CA PHE A 139 -0.25 5.02 0.65
C PHE A 139 -1.00 3.69 0.43
N TYR A 140 -1.79 3.25 1.41
CA TYR A 140 -2.55 2.00 1.36
C TYR A 140 -4.01 2.16 0.91
N ARG A 141 -4.40 3.32 0.37
CA ARG A 141 -5.81 3.62 0.01
C ARG A 141 -6.44 2.66 -1.00
N HIS A 142 -5.61 2.01 -1.83
CA HIS A 142 -6.05 1.05 -2.84
C HIS A 142 -5.88 -0.41 -2.39
N THR A 143 -5.38 -0.65 -1.18
CA THR A 143 -5.07 -1.97 -0.66
C THR A 143 -6.31 -2.66 -0.11
N ASP A 144 -6.41 -3.98 -0.33
CA ASP A 144 -7.50 -4.78 0.18
C ASP A 144 -7.31 -5.14 1.67
N PHE A 145 -8.41 -5.49 2.35
CA PHE A 145 -8.40 -6.01 3.73
C PHE A 145 -7.70 -5.14 4.77
N THR A 146 -7.69 -3.83 4.59
CA THR A 146 -7.02 -2.88 5.51
C THR A 146 -7.74 -2.74 6.85
N ALA A 147 -9.06 -2.95 6.90
CA ALA A 147 -9.91 -2.65 8.05
C ALA A 147 -9.43 -3.29 9.36
N ARG A 148 -9.00 -4.55 9.34
CA ARG A 148 -8.50 -5.26 10.52
C ARG A 148 -7.20 -4.65 11.06
N ILE A 149 -6.30 -4.27 10.17
CA ILE A 149 -5.01 -3.65 10.53
C ILE A 149 -5.24 -2.24 11.03
N TYR A 150 -6.08 -1.46 10.34
CA TYR A 150 -6.46 -0.10 10.73
C TYR A 150 -7.11 -0.07 12.12
N SER A 151 -8.04 -0.98 12.40
CA SER A 151 -8.67 -1.09 13.72
C SER A 151 -7.66 -1.41 14.84
N LYS A 152 -6.67 -2.29 14.56
CA LYS A 152 -5.60 -2.57 15.54
C LYS A 152 -4.74 -1.35 15.82
N ILE A 153 -4.33 -0.62 14.77
CA ILE A 153 -3.50 0.57 14.92
C ILE A 153 -4.27 1.68 15.63
N ASP A 154 -5.52 1.94 15.23
CA ASP A 154 -6.39 2.92 15.89
C ASP A 154 -6.54 2.64 17.39
N ARG A 155 -6.68 1.35 17.78
CA ARG A 155 -6.76 0.94 19.18
C ARG A 155 -5.46 1.22 19.94
N ILE A 156 -4.31 0.94 19.32
CA ILE A 156 -2.99 1.24 19.91
C ILE A 156 -2.83 2.74 20.12
N VAL A 157 -3.14 3.53 19.11
CA VAL A 157 -3.05 5.00 19.16
C VAL A 157 -4.00 5.57 20.20
N PHE A 158 -5.23 5.06 20.29
CA PHE A 158 -6.21 5.44 21.29
C PHE A 158 -5.66 5.30 22.72
N TRP A 159 -5.16 4.12 23.07
CA TRP A 159 -4.64 3.87 24.42
C TRP A 159 -3.35 4.61 24.71
N LYS A 160 -2.44 4.67 23.76
CA LYS A 160 -1.19 5.43 23.91
C LYS A 160 -1.47 6.91 24.11
N MET A 161 -2.43 7.49 23.39
CA MET A 161 -2.85 8.88 23.57
C MET A 161 -3.50 9.10 24.94
N ALA A 162 -4.34 8.17 25.40
CA ALA A 162 -4.94 8.22 26.73
C ALA A 162 -3.85 8.24 27.83
N TYR A 163 -2.85 7.34 27.74
CA TYR A 163 -1.75 7.29 28.71
C TYR A 163 -0.86 8.53 28.65
N TRP A 164 -0.57 9.04 27.46
CA TRP A 164 0.21 10.26 27.29
C TRP A 164 -0.52 11.47 27.93
N LEU A 165 -1.80 11.66 27.64
CA LEU A 165 -2.61 12.70 28.25
C LEU A 165 -2.72 12.55 29.77
N ARG A 166 -2.92 11.32 30.26
CA ARG A 166 -2.96 11.02 31.71
C ARG A 166 -1.70 11.47 32.41
N ARG A 167 -0.53 11.18 31.86
CA ARG A 167 0.76 11.61 32.44
C ARG A 167 0.96 13.11 32.34
N LYS A 168 0.62 13.71 31.18
CA LYS A 168 0.75 15.16 30.98
C LYS A 168 -0.10 15.96 31.97
N TYR A 169 -1.36 15.57 32.18
CA TYR A 169 -2.33 16.32 33.01
C TYR A 169 -2.54 15.73 34.39
N ARG A 170 -1.83 14.68 34.77
CA ARG A 170 -1.92 14.03 36.09
C ARG A 170 -3.36 13.73 36.52
N CYS A 171 -4.22 13.28 35.61
CA CYS A 171 -5.62 12.98 35.85
C CYS A 171 -6.00 11.56 35.43
N ASN A 172 -7.13 11.07 35.91
CA ASN A 172 -7.57 9.72 35.58
C ASN A 172 -8.11 9.64 34.11
N THR A 173 -8.10 8.43 33.57
CA THR A 173 -8.51 8.18 32.16
C THR A 173 -10.00 8.51 31.94
N ARG A 174 -10.87 8.27 32.96
CA ARG A 174 -12.31 8.55 32.82
C ARG A 174 -12.56 10.04 32.60
N SER A 175 -11.92 10.92 33.37
CA SER A 175 -12.03 12.37 33.21
C SER A 175 -11.54 12.84 31.84
N LEU A 176 -10.45 12.23 31.32
CA LEU A 176 -9.93 12.55 29.97
C LEU A 176 -10.91 12.14 28.88
N LEU A 177 -11.51 10.95 28.99
CA LEU A 177 -12.49 10.46 28.03
C LEU A 177 -13.74 11.34 28.04
N MET A 178 -14.25 11.71 29.21
CA MET A 178 -15.40 12.62 29.31
C MET A 178 -15.09 13.99 28.72
N ARG A 179 -13.88 14.49 28.88
CA ARG A 179 -13.48 15.82 28.41
C ARG A 179 -13.16 15.87 26.93
N TRP A 180 -12.43 14.90 26.38
CA TRP A 180 -11.80 14.99 25.06
C TRP A 180 -12.13 13.87 24.09
N TYR A 181 -12.72 12.75 24.52
CA TYR A 181 -13.12 11.69 23.62
C TYR A 181 -14.55 11.85 23.18
N LYS A 182 -14.74 12.57 22.08
CA LYS A 182 -16.04 13.02 21.61
C LYS A 182 -16.27 12.67 20.14
N GLN A 183 -17.49 12.80 19.72
CA GLN A 183 -17.87 12.72 18.31
C GLN A 183 -17.56 14.06 17.65
N PRO A 184 -16.65 14.12 16.66
CA PRO A 184 -16.24 15.38 16.05
C PRO A 184 -17.31 16.01 15.17
N GLU A 185 -18.14 15.17 14.55
CA GLU A 185 -19.20 15.55 13.62
C GLU A 185 -20.36 14.54 13.73
N PRO A 186 -21.62 14.90 13.44
CA PRO A 186 -22.73 13.96 13.38
C PRO A 186 -22.42 12.80 12.42
N GLY A 187 -22.72 11.56 12.82
CA GLY A 187 -22.46 10.36 12.02
C GLY A 187 -21.01 9.87 12.00
N LYS A 188 -20.05 10.63 12.53
CA LYS A 188 -18.64 10.18 12.63
C LYS A 188 -18.40 9.45 13.96
N ALA A 189 -17.48 8.52 13.94
CA ALA A 189 -17.10 7.77 15.15
C ALA A 189 -16.33 8.67 16.14
N LYS A 190 -16.50 8.39 17.45
CA LYS A 190 -15.78 9.12 18.51
C LYS A 190 -14.26 9.04 18.30
N THR A 191 -13.58 10.14 18.58
CA THR A 191 -12.12 10.27 18.55
C THR A 191 -11.64 11.27 19.61
N TRP A 192 -10.33 11.42 19.75
CA TRP A 192 -9.76 12.47 20.59
C TRP A 192 -9.92 13.82 19.90
N VAL A 193 -10.66 14.73 20.54
CA VAL A 193 -10.89 16.10 20.07
C VAL A 193 -10.31 17.03 21.13
N LEU A 194 -9.20 17.65 20.81
CA LEU A 194 -8.41 18.47 21.75
C LEU A 194 -8.49 19.94 21.36
N PHE A 195 -8.69 20.79 22.35
CA PHE A 195 -8.73 22.23 22.17
C PHE A 195 -7.62 22.88 23.00
N GLY A 196 -7.05 23.94 22.49
CA GLY A 196 -6.05 24.76 23.15
C GLY A 196 -6.04 26.17 22.62
N LYS A 197 -5.29 27.04 23.26
CA LYS A 197 -4.98 28.38 22.74
C LYS A 197 -3.66 28.29 21.99
N THR A 198 -3.57 28.97 20.87
CA THR A 198 -2.31 29.25 20.18
C THR A 198 -1.52 30.29 20.95
N ASP A 199 -0.24 30.48 20.63
CA ASP A 199 0.59 31.54 21.19
C ASP A 199 0.01 32.94 20.97
N ARG A 200 -0.80 33.09 19.92
CA ARG A 200 -1.54 34.34 19.62
C ARG A 200 -2.88 34.44 20.36
N GLY A 201 -3.19 33.53 21.28
CA GLY A 201 -4.44 33.56 22.07
C GLY A 201 -5.68 32.99 21.36
N ASN A 202 -5.59 32.64 20.07
CA ASN A 202 -6.73 32.11 19.32
C ASN A 202 -7.05 30.69 19.75
N LEU A 203 -8.34 30.34 19.81
CA LEU A 203 -8.77 28.98 20.07
C LEU A 203 -8.47 28.09 18.85
N HIS A 204 -7.70 27.03 19.07
CA HIS A 204 -7.38 26.05 18.06
C HIS A 204 -7.78 24.65 18.53
N GLY A 205 -8.33 23.84 17.64
CA GLY A 205 -8.75 22.48 17.93
C GLY A 205 -8.19 21.48 16.93
N ALA A 206 -7.74 20.33 17.43
CA ALA A 206 -7.29 19.23 16.59
C ALA A 206 -8.07 17.96 16.93
N LYS A 207 -8.56 17.27 15.91
CA LYS A 207 -9.18 15.94 16.02
C LYS A 207 -8.17 14.87 15.56
N LEU A 208 -8.03 13.81 16.35
CA LEU A 208 -7.17 12.71 15.98
C LEU A 208 -7.78 11.94 14.81
N TYR A 209 -6.98 11.78 13.76
CA TYR A 209 -7.36 11.02 12.57
C TYR A 209 -7.51 9.53 12.90
N ARG A 210 -8.55 8.89 12.35
CA ARG A 210 -8.79 7.46 12.49
C ARG A 210 -8.60 6.77 11.15
N LEU A 211 -7.76 5.75 11.13
CA LEU A 211 -7.49 4.96 9.94
C LEU A 211 -8.74 4.22 9.42
N VAL A 212 -9.56 3.69 10.34
CA VAL A 212 -10.82 3.00 9.98
C VAL A 212 -11.79 3.92 9.25
N GLY A 213 -11.72 5.23 9.50
CA GLY A 213 -12.53 6.23 8.80
C GLY A 213 -11.98 6.62 7.42
N SER A 214 -10.80 6.13 7.03
CA SER A 214 -10.24 6.42 5.71
C SER A 214 -11.03 5.71 4.62
N GLN A 215 -11.34 6.48 3.56
CA GLN A 215 -12.09 5.96 2.43
C GLN A 215 -11.18 5.07 1.57
N LYS A 216 -11.56 3.81 1.37
CA LYS A 216 -10.92 2.95 0.38
C LYS A 216 -11.28 3.47 -1.01
N MET A 217 -10.28 3.71 -1.84
CA MET A 217 -10.48 4.11 -3.22
C MET A 217 -10.23 2.92 -4.14
N PRO A 218 -11.14 2.62 -5.08
CA PRO A 218 -10.87 1.63 -6.10
C PRO A 218 -9.68 2.08 -6.94
N PHE A 219 -8.83 1.13 -7.29
CA PHE A 219 -7.75 1.42 -8.23
C PHE A 219 -8.38 1.70 -9.61
N ARG A 220 -8.05 2.84 -10.19
CA ARG A 220 -8.44 3.18 -11.56
C ARG A 220 -7.17 3.29 -12.39
N PHE A 221 -7.10 2.53 -13.47
CA PHE A 221 -6.10 2.75 -14.49
C PHE A 221 -6.24 4.19 -15.01
N ARG A 222 -5.15 4.94 -14.97
CA ARG A 222 -5.10 6.20 -15.70
C ARG A 222 -4.79 5.85 -17.15
N LEU A 223 -5.59 6.36 -18.05
CA LEU A 223 -5.31 6.22 -19.48
C LEU A 223 -3.95 6.87 -19.78
N PRO A 224 -3.17 6.31 -20.70
CA PRO A 224 -1.88 6.87 -21.11
C PRO A 224 -1.96 8.33 -21.55
N GLU A 225 -3.09 8.74 -22.11
CA GLU A 225 -3.39 10.11 -22.53
C GLU A 225 -3.36 11.10 -21.34
N SER A 226 -3.64 10.63 -20.13
CA SER A 226 -3.58 11.46 -18.93
C SER A 226 -2.16 11.67 -18.41
N ASN A 227 -1.13 11.06 -19.03
CA ASN A 227 0.26 11.23 -18.66
C ASN A 227 0.88 12.40 -19.44
N PRO A 228 1.18 13.55 -18.79
CA PRO A 228 1.70 14.73 -19.47
C PRO A 228 3.11 14.53 -20.06
N TYR A 229 3.81 13.47 -19.63
CA TYR A 229 5.18 13.17 -20.09
C TYR A 229 5.25 12.23 -21.30
N LEU A 230 4.11 11.71 -21.78
CA LEU A 230 4.09 10.91 -22.99
C LEU A 230 3.99 11.83 -24.21
N ARG A 231 4.92 11.64 -25.17
CA ARG A 231 4.82 12.29 -26.50
C ARG A 231 3.58 11.77 -27.23
N ASP A 232 2.96 12.61 -28.07
CA ASP A 232 1.69 12.29 -28.72
C ASP A 232 1.74 11.02 -29.59
N GLU A 233 2.87 10.72 -30.23
CA GLU A 233 3.09 9.48 -30.98
C GLU A 233 3.03 8.24 -30.07
N ILE A 234 3.65 8.31 -28.89
CA ILE A 234 3.62 7.22 -27.89
C ILE A 234 2.23 7.10 -27.28
N ARG A 235 1.53 8.23 -27.08
CA ARG A 235 0.14 8.23 -26.61
C ARG A 235 -0.77 7.44 -27.56
N LYS A 236 -0.75 7.75 -28.85
CA LYS A 236 -1.58 7.08 -29.87
C LYS A 236 -1.35 5.57 -29.90
N THR A 237 -0.08 5.13 -29.88
CA THR A 237 0.28 3.70 -29.91
C THR A 237 -0.14 2.97 -28.64
N VAL A 238 -0.06 3.62 -27.48
CA VAL A 238 -0.44 3.01 -26.21
C VAL A 238 -1.95 2.99 -26.05
N THR A 239 -2.66 4.03 -26.51
CA THR A 239 -4.12 4.12 -26.47
C THR A 239 -4.77 3.03 -27.33
N SER A 240 -4.28 2.78 -28.56
CA SER A 240 -4.82 1.71 -29.40
C SER A 240 -4.69 0.32 -28.74
N ARG A 241 -3.57 0.05 -28.06
CA ARG A 241 -3.38 -1.23 -27.33
C ARG A 241 -4.32 -1.38 -26.12
N TYR A 242 -4.63 -0.29 -25.41
CA TYR A 242 -5.54 -0.35 -24.25
C TYR A 242 -7.00 -0.44 -24.65
N THR A 243 -7.41 0.19 -25.78
CA THR A 243 -8.76 0.03 -26.34
C THR A 243 -9.01 -1.42 -26.78
N ASP A 244 -8.02 -2.06 -27.40
CA ASP A 244 -8.11 -3.47 -27.80
C ASP A 244 -8.24 -4.41 -26.59
N VAL A 245 -7.53 -4.14 -25.49
CA VAL A 245 -7.62 -4.91 -24.25
C VAL A 245 -8.94 -4.64 -23.51
N ALA A 246 -9.42 -3.40 -23.49
CA ALA A 246 -10.69 -3.05 -22.86
C ALA A 246 -11.89 -3.65 -23.61
N MET A 247 -11.85 -3.68 -24.94
CA MET A 247 -12.86 -4.34 -25.77
C MET A 247 -12.84 -5.86 -25.61
N ALA A 248 -11.67 -6.46 -25.43
CA ALA A 248 -11.55 -7.92 -25.19
C ALA A 248 -12.02 -8.36 -23.79
N VAL A 249 -12.03 -7.46 -22.81
CA VAL A 249 -12.50 -7.73 -21.43
C VAL A 249 -14.00 -7.41 -21.25
N GLY A 250 -14.58 -6.57 -22.12
CA GLY A 250 -15.99 -6.17 -22.06
C GLY A 250 -16.97 -7.17 -22.68
N HIS A 251 -16.49 -8.24 -23.32
CA HIS A 251 -17.31 -9.27 -23.98
C HIS A 251 -17.09 -10.67 -23.39
N GLY A 252 -16.75 -10.79 -22.12
CA GLY A 252 -16.61 -12.06 -21.38
C GLY A 252 -17.49 -12.12 -20.15
#